data_4cf3bb702f132d16413fe6b1da62d0f7
#
_entry.id   4cf3bb702f132d16413fe6b1da62d0f7
#
_cell.length_a   1.000
_cell.length_b   1.000
_cell.length_c   1.000
_cell.angle_alpha   90.00
_cell.angle_beta   90.00
_cell.angle_gamma   90.00
#
_symmetry.space_group_name_H-M   'P 1'
#
loop_
_entity.id
_entity.type
_entity.pdbx_description
1 polymer ?
#
loop_
_entity_poly.entity_id
_entity_poly.type
_entity_poly.pdbx_seq_one_letter_code
_entity_poly.pdbx_strand_id
1 'polypeptide(L)'
;MKKNQLCHLFLILLFSTTLLSCSQKKLAVKQLLITTKEGQTYSIDAEIARTQEERNFGFMERRKIPNGTGMLFIFEFDQKLSFWMKNTPHPLSIAYIDSNGIIREIYDMTPFSLSSVESSVSVRYALEVPQGWFKINNIQPGDRISLP
;
A
#
# COMPACT_ATOMS: atom_id res chain seq x y z
N MET A 1 -5.84 -59.15 -52.02
CA MET A 1 -4.84 -58.45 -51.20
C MET A 1 -5.26 -57.02 -51.02
N LYS A 2 -5.89 -56.67 -49.88
CA LYS A 2 -6.33 -55.32 -49.58
C LYS A 2 -5.46 -54.75 -48.42
N LYS A 3 -4.73 -53.70 -48.74
CA LYS A 3 -3.91 -52.94 -47.74
C LYS A 3 -4.82 -52.06 -46.91
N ASN A 4 -4.90 -52.31 -45.61
CA ASN A 4 -5.57 -51.42 -44.66
C ASN A 4 -4.62 -50.26 -44.34
N GLN A 5 -5.00 -49.05 -44.76
CA GLN A 5 -4.36 -47.82 -44.27
C GLN A 5 -5.03 -47.42 -42.98
N LEU A 6 -4.29 -47.50 -41.88
CA LEU A 6 -4.72 -47.02 -40.56
C LEU A 6 -4.44 -45.52 -40.48
N CYS A 7 -5.50 -44.74 -40.57
CA CYS A 7 -5.44 -43.28 -40.45
C CYS A 7 -5.28 -42.93 -38.98
N HIS A 8 -4.10 -42.51 -38.53
CA HIS A 8 -3.87 -41.98 -37.21
C HIS A 8 -4.39 -40.54 -37.14
N LEU A 9 -5.57 -40.39 -36.55
CA LEU A 9 -6.12 -39.08 -36.23
C LEU A 9 -5.39 -38.53 -34.99
N PHE A 10 -4.44 -37.62 -35.19
CA PHE A 10 -3.80 -36.89 -34.12
C PHE A 10 -4.74 -35.80 -33.62
N LEU A 11 -5.43 -36.09 -32.51
CA LEU A 11 -6.26 -35.12 -31.80
C LEU A 11 -5.32 -34.18 -30.99
N ILE A 12 -4.98 -33.04 -31.57
CA ILE A 12 -4.24 -31.98 -30.86
C ILE A 12 -5.24 -31.31 -29.92
N LEU A 13 -5.20 -31.68 -28.62
CA LEU A 13 -5.90 -31.01 -27.54
C LEU A 13 -5.18 -29.69 -27.26
N LEU A 14 -5.64 -28.59 -27.86
CA LEU A 14 -5.18 -27.24 -27.50
C LEU A 14 -5.64 -26.94 -26.06
N PHE A 15 -4.73 -27.13 -25.11
CA PHE A 15 -4.92 -26.71 -23.73
C PHE A 15 -4.76 -25.17 -23.70
N SER A 16 -5.87 -24.45 -23.90
CA SER A 16 -5.92 -23.01 -23.74
C SER A 16 -5.75 -22.68 -22.25
N THR A 17 -4.50 -22.43 -21.83
CA THR A 17 -4.21 -21.88 -20.51
C THR A 17 -4.61 -20.40 -20.51
N THR A 18 -5.81 -20.11 -20.09
CA THR A 18 -6.22 -18.74 -19.75
C THR A 18 -5.38 -18.30 -18.53
N LEU A 19 -4.32 -17.55 -18.79
CA LEU A 19 -3.61 -16.80 -17.75
C LEU A 19 -4.62 -15.80 -17.19
N LEU A 20 -5.26 -16.11 -16.04
CA LEU A 20 -5.93 -15.11 -15.23
C LEU A 20 -4.83 -14.16 -14.75
N SER A 21 -4.56 -13.11 -15.52
CA SER A 21 -3.84 -11.95 -15.05
C SER A 21 -4.69 -11.32 -13.98
N CYS A 22 -4.32 -11.54 -12.71
CA CYS A 22 -4.90 -10.82 -11.59
C CYS A 22 -4.48 -9.36 -11.75
N SER A 23 -5.25 -8.59 -12.52
CA SER A 23 -5.04 -7.14 -12.68
C SER A 23 -5.34 -6.50 -11.35
N GLN A 24 -4.31 -6.09 -10.64
CA GLN A 24 -4.45 -5.35 -9.40
C GLN A 24 -5.29 -4.10 -9.67
N LYS A 25 -6.42 -3.98 -8.97
CA LYS A 25 -7.31 -2.82 -9.10
C LYS A 25 -6.54 -1.54 -8.76
N LYS A 26 -6.50 -0.61 -9.70
CA LYS A 26 -5.86 0.69 -9.48
C LYS A 26 -6.65 1.47 -8.43
N LEU A 27 -6.00 1.83 -7.33
CA LEU A 27 -6.60 2.63 -6.26
C LEU A 27 -6.81 4.08 -6.71
N ALA A 28 -7.81 4.74 -6.13
CA ALA A 28 -7.98 6.19 -6.31
C ALA A 28 -6.81 6.93 -5.69
N VAL A 29 -6.28 7.94 -6.38
CA VAL A 29 -5.21 8.80 -5.87
C VAL A 29 -5.81 10.13 -5.44
N LYS A 30 -5.41 10.62 -4.27
CA LYS A 30 -5.75 11.94 -3.74
C LYS A 30 -4.49 12.69 -3.36
N GLN A 31 -4.44 13.97 -3.67
CA GLN A 31 -3.41 14.84 -3.12
C GLN A 31 -3.80 15.19 -1.68
N LEU A 32 -2.90 14.90 -0.76
CA LEU A 32 -3.02 15.24 0.65
C LEU A 32 -2.04 16.37 0.97
N LEU A 33 -2.44 17.26 1.87
CA LEU A 33 -1.58 18.32 2.38
C LEU A 33 -1.22 18.01 3.83
N ILE A 34 0.07 18.11 4.15
CA ILE A 34 0.57 17.99 5.51
C ILE A 34 1.09 19.36 5.93
N THR A 35 0.50 19.93 6.97
CA THR A 35 0.89 21.22 7.53
C THR A 35 1.63 20.99 8.84
N THR A 36 2.86 21.47 8.92
CA THR A 36 3.67 21.39 10.14
C THR A 36 3.20 22.41 11.18
N LYS A 37 3.61 22.24 12.44
CA LYS A 37 3.33 23.19 13.53
C LYS A 37 3.90 24.58 13.24
N GLU A 38 4.97 24.65 12.45
CA GLU A 38 5.60 25.90 12.00
C GLU A 38 4.88 26.55 10.81
N GLY A 39 3.78 25.92 10.31
CA GLY A 39 2.96 26.43 9.21
C GLY A 39 3.48 26.11 7.82
N GLN A 40 4.51 25.28 7.67
CA GLN A 40 4.97 24.80 6.36
C GLN A 40 3.99 23.73 5.84
N THR A 41 3.77 23.71 4.53
CA THR A 41 2.86 22.76 3.90
C THR A 41 3.57 21.94 2.82
N TYR A 42 3.38 20.63 2.89
CA TYR A 42 3.92 19.66 1.94
C TYR A 42 2.76 18.88 1.31
N SER A 43 2.85 18.59 0.01
CA SER A 43 1.87 17.77 -0.68
C SER A 43 2.41 16.39 -0.96
N ILE A 44 1.51 15.39 -0.94
CA ILE A 44 1.80 14.02 -1.32
C ILE A 44 0.61 13.43 -2.08
N ASP A 45 0.89 12.72 -3.18
CA ASP A 45 -0.13 11.99 -3.93
C ASP A 45 -0.30 10.59 -3.31
N ALA A 46 -1.39 10.38 -2.58
CA ALA A 46 -1.64 9.15 -1.86
C ALA A 46 -2.70 8.28 -2.55
N GLU A 47 -2.38 7.01 -2.78
CA GLU A 47 -3.37 5.98 -3.09
C GLU A 47 -4.25 5.75 -1.86
N ILE A 48 -5.56 5.55 -2.07
CA ILE A 48 -6.53 5.43 -0.97
C ILE A 48 -6.96 3.98 -0.81
N ALA A 49 -6.56 3.35 0.29
CA ALA A 49 -6.95 1.99 0.67
C ALA A 49 -8.09 2.04 1.72
N ARG A 50 -9.31 1.64 1.33
CA ARG A 50 -10.52 1.68 2.18
C ARG A 50 -11.06 0.30 2.51
N THR A 51 -11.04 -0.63 1.55
CA THR A 51 -11.54 -1.98 1.81
C THR A 51 -10.51 -2.82 2.55
N GLN A 52 -10.96 -3.87 3.21
CA GLN A 52 -10.06 -4.80 3.90
C GLN A 52 -9.04 -5.41 2.94
N GLU A 53 -9.45 -5.74 1.71
CA GLU A 53 -8.57 -6.29 0.68
C GLU A 53 -7.49 -5.28 0.27
N GLU A 54 -7.87 -4.03 0.01
CA GLU A 54 -6.95 -2.95 -0.35
C GLU A 54 -5.93 -2.69 0.78
N ARG A 55 -6.41 -2.64 2.04
CA ARG A 55 -5.53 -2.46 3.21
C ARG A 55 -4.59 -3.65 3.42
N ASN A 56 -5.09 -4.88 3.24
CA ASN A 56 -4.25 -6.07 3.41
C ASN A 56 -3.16 -6.18 2.35
N PHE A 57 -3.42 -5.68 1.13
CA PHE A 57 -2.45 -5.73 0.05
C PHE A 57 -1.41 -4.61 0.18
N GLY A 58 -1.84 -3.38 0.43
CA GLY A 58 -0.95 -2.22 0.59
C GLY A 58 0.06 -2.07 -0.57
N PHE A 59 1.33 -1.89 -0.23
CA PHE A 59 2.44 -1.80 -1.18
C PHE A 59 3.13 -3.13 -1.51
N MET A 60 2.50 -4.28 -1.17
CA MET A 60 3.06 -5.58 -1.55
C MET A 60 3.31 -5.68 -3.06
N GLU A 61 4.42 -6.32 -3.43
CA GLU A 61 4.81 -6.61 -4.81
C GLU A 61 5.00 -5.39 -5.73
N ARG A 62 5.00 -4.18 -5.18
CA ARG A 62 5.27 -2.97 -5.97
C ARG A 62 6.72 -2.96 -6.43
N ARG A 63 6.92 -2.78 -7.74
CA ARG A 63 8.27 -2.67 -8.34
C ARG A 63 8.92 -1.31 -8.05
N LYS A 64 8.12 -0.29 -7.83
CA LYS A 64 8.57 1.08 -7.58
C LYS A 64 7.53 1.85 -6.79
N ILE A 65 7.99 2.67 -5.84
CA ILE A 65 7.19 3.65 -5.11
C ILE A 65 7.92 4.99 -5.29
N PRO A 66 7.40 5.90 -6.14
CA PRO A 66 8.06 7.18 -6.42
C PRO A 66 8.11 8.09 -5.19
N ASN A 67 9.14 8.93 -5.08
CA ASN A 67 9.15 10.01 -4.10
C ASN A 67 7.95 10.95 -4.29
N GLY A 68 7.37 11.45 -3.20
CA GLY A 68 6.18 12.29 -3.24
C GLY A 68 4.88 11.51 -3.44
N THR A 69 4.93 10.17 -3.43
CA THR A 69 3.74 9.32 -3.43
C THR A 69 3.64 8.53 -2.13
N GLY A 70 2.43 8.10 -1.78
CA GLY A 70 2.17 7.31 -0.58
C GLY A 70 0.90 6.47 -0.71
N MET A 71 0.53 5.83 0.39
CA MET A 71 -0.76 5.15 0.52
C MET A 71 -1.40 5.51 1.85
N LEU A 72 -2.62 6.05 1.78
CA LEU A 72 -3.45 6.34 2.95
C LEU A 72 -4.41 5.19 3.19
N PHE A 73 -4.25 4.54 4.33
CA PHE A 73 -5.14 3.50 4.84
C PHE A 73 -6.22 4.16 5.70
N ILE A 74 -7.48 3.89 5.39
CA ILE A 74 -8.64 4.47 6.06
C ILE A 74 -9.41 3.38 6.76
N PHE A 75 -9.63 3.55 8.06
CA PHE A 75 -10.41 2.64 8.90
C PHE A 75 -11.73 3.29 9.32
N GLU A 76 -12.73 2.48 9.60
CA GLU A 76 -14.09 2.94 9.90
C GLU A 76 -14.21 3.59 11.28
N PHE A 77 -13.39 3.15 12.24
CA PHE A 77 -13.37 3.64 13.62
C PHE A 77 -11.93 3.70 14.16
N ASP A 78 -11.74 4.43 15.26
CA ASP A 78 -10.45 4.54 15.93
C ASP A 78 -10.10 3.23 16.61
N GLN A 79 -8.91 2.71 16.34
CA GLN A 79 -8.39 1.46 16.88
C GLN A 79 -6.87 1.46 16.89
N LYS A 80 -6.25 0.56 17.63
CA LYS A 80 -4.83 0.29 17.46
C LYS A 80 -4.62 -0.41 16.13
N LEU A 81 -3.72 0.13 15.32
CA LEU A 81 -3.39 -0.39 14.01
C LEU A 81 -2.06 -1.14 14.06
N SER A 82 -1.94 -2.17 13.25
CA SER A 82 -0.76 -3.02 13.14
C SER A 82 -0.45 -3.27 11.67
N PHE A 83 0.79 -2.99 11.27
CA PHE A 83 1.29 -3.14 9.90
C PHE A 83 2.55 -3.99 9.87
N TRP A 84 2.80 -4.64 8.76
CA TRP A 84 3.98 -5.44 8.49
C TRP A 84 4.50 -5.18 7.07
N MET A 85 5.69 -5.67 6.76
CA MET A 85 6.32 -5.50 5.45
C MET A 85 6.34 -6.79 4.61
N LYS A 86 5.38 -7.70 4.84
CA LYS A 86 5.27 -8.93 4.05
C LYS A 86 5.23 -8.61 2.56
N ASN A 87 6.04 -9.28 1.76
CA ASN A 87 6.11 -9.09 0.30
C ASN A 87 6.33 -7.64 -0.16
N THR A 88 6.86 -6.77 0.72
CA THR A 88 7.11 -5.35 0.42
C THR A 88 8.62 -5.11 0.33
N PRO A 89 9.18 -4.99 -0.89
CA PRO A 89 10.62 -4.92 -1.10
C PRO A 89 11.23 -3.54 -0.87
N HIS A 90 10.42 -2.49 -0.74
CA HIS A 90 10.88 -1.11 -0.56
C HIS A 90 10.82 -0.70 0.90
N PRO A 91 11.86 -0.01 1.43
CA PRO A 91 11.80 0.55 2.77
C PRO A 91 10.76 1.67 2.82
N LEU A 92 9.91 1.66 3.86
CA LEU A 92 8.83 2.62 4.06
C LEU A 92 8.96 3.30 5.42
N SER A 93 8.34 4.48 5.54
CA SER A 93 7.97 5.07 6.82
C SER A 93 6.45 5.11 6.93
N ILE A 94 5.91 4.83 8.13
CA ILE A 94 4.48 4.89 8.42
C ILE A 94 4.18 5.97 9.44
N ALA A 95 3.16 6.79 9.19
CA ALA A 95 2.60 7.73 10.14
C ALA A 95 1.22 7.23 10.58
N TYR A 96 0.99 7.14 11.89
CA TYR A 96 -0.32 6.88 12.49
C TYR A 96 -1.04 8.19 12.81
N ILE A 97 -2.29 8.31 12.36
CA ILE A 97 -3.02 9.57 12.32
C ILE A 97 -4.39 9.38 12.98
N ASP A 98 -4.74 10.26 13.91
CA ASP A 98 -6.03 10.22 14.58
C ASP A 98 -7.19 10.74 13.70
N SER A 99 -8.41 10.64 14.21
CA SER A 99 -9.63 11.09 13.50
C SER A 99 -9.68 12.59 13.20
N ASN A 100 -8.85 13.39 13.86
CA ASN A 100 -8.72 14.84 13.64
C ASN A 100 -7.65 15.19 12.60
N GLY A 101 -6.98 14.19 12.02
CA GLY A 101 -5.87 14.38 11.06
C GLY A 101 -4.54 14.73 11.73
N ILE A 102 -4.39 14.51 13.04
CA ILE A 102 -3.13 14.76 13.74
C ILE A 102 -2.24 13.52 13.65
N ILE A 103 -1.00 13.70 13.19
CA ILE A 103 0.01 12.65 13.22
C ILE A 103 0.36 12.38 14.68
N ARG A 104 0.19 11.15 15.12
CA ARG A 104 0.44 10.73 16.50
C ARG A 104 1.82 10.10 16.66
N GLU A 105 2.22 9.30 15.67
CA GLU A 105 3.46 8.53 15.68
C GLU A 105 3.99 8.35 14.27
N ILE A 106 5.31 8.22 14.12
CA ILE A 106 5.98 7.91 12.85
C ILE A 106 7.02 6.84 13.14
N TYR A 107 7.07 5.79 12.30
CA TYR A 107 8.03 4.70 12.39
C TYR A 107 8.61 4.37 11.02
N ASP A 108 9.86 3.90 11.01
CA ASP A 108 10.48 3.29 9.84
C ASP A 108 10.21 1.79 9.81
N MET A 109 9.99 1.24 8.61
CA MET A 109 9.62 -0.14 8.39
C MET A 109 10.65 -0.84 7.51
N THR A 110 11.15 -1.98 7.98
CA THR A 110 12.17 -2.76 7.29
C THR A 110 11.55 -3.65 6.21
N PRO A 111 12.07 -3.63 4.95
CA PRO A 111 11.59 -4.50 3.88
C PRO A 111 11.50 -5.97 4.31
N PHE A 112 10.46 -6.65 3.84
CA PHE A 112 10.17 -8.07 4.08
C PHE A 112 10.01 -8.48 5.56
N SER A 113 10.04 -7.55 6.52
CA SER A 113 9.82 -7.87 7.93
C SER A 113 8.41 -8.38 8.16
N LEU A 114 8.30 -9.47 8.92
CA LEU A 114 7.02 -10.02 9.40
C LEU A 114 6.68 -9.52 10.81
N SER A 115 7.58 -8.77 11.44
CA SER A 115 7.33 -8.13 12.73
C SER A 115 6.34 -6.99 12.55
N SER A 116 5.35 -6.92 13.44
CA SER A 116 4.36 -5.85 13.46
C SER A 116 4.99 -4.53 13.90
N VAL A 117 4.62 -3.45 13.20
CA VAL A 117 4.77 -2.07 13.65
C VAL A 117 3.38 -1.63 14.09
N GLU A 118 3.22 -1.32 15.37
CA GLU A 118 1.91 -1.06 15.98
C GLU A 118 1.79 0.37 16.46
N SER A 119 0.58 0.96 16.35
CA SER A 119 0.30 2.22 17.02
C SER A 119 0.14 2.01 18.52
N SER A 120 0.75 2.88 19.34
CA SER A 120 0.59 2.82 20.79
C SER A 120 -0.78 3.36 21.25
N VAL A 121 -1.40 4.22 20.42
CA VAL A 121 -2.70 4.83 20.64
C VAL A 121 -3.72 4.42 19.59
N SER A 122 -5.02 4.60 19.87
CA SER A 122 -6.08 4.41 18.88
C SER A 122 -6.02 5.51 17.83
N VAL A 123 -6.06 5.13 16.56
CA VAL A 123 -5.99 6.01 15.40
C VAL A 123 -6.95 5.52 14.31
N ARG A 124 -7.28 6.39 13.37
CA ARG A 124 -8.21 6.06 12.27
C ARG A 124 -7.52 5.87 10.93
N TYR A 125 -6.32 6.43 10.77
CA TYR A 125 -5.61 6.43 9.50
C TYR A 125 -4.16 6.03 9.71
N ALA A 126 -3.58 5.49 8.64
CA ALA A 126 -2.13 5.33 8.53
C ALA A 126 -1.69 5.82 7.15
N LEU A 127 -0.56 6.51 7.07
CA LEU A 127 0.05 6.95 5.82
C LEU A 127 1.41 6.30 5.66
N GLU A 128 1.57 5.44 4.67
CA GLU A 128 2.86 4.89 4.26
C GLU A 128 3.47 5.73 3.13
N VAL A 129 4.76 5.99 3.23
CA VAL A 129 5.56 6.74 2.24
C VAL A 129 6.94 6.10 2.08
N PRO A 130 7.71 6.40 1.02
CA PRO A 130 9.12 6.00 0.94
C PRO A 130 9.88 6.43 2.20
N GLN A 131 10.71 5.53 2.72
CA GLN A 131 11.43 5.76 3.98
C GLN A 131 12.22 7.07 3.97
N GLY A 132 12.12 7.80 5.06
CA GLY A 132 12.80 9.07 5.27
C GLY A 132 12.05 10.29 4.72
N TRP A 133 10.95 10.12 3.99
CA TRP A 133 10.22 11.25 3.40
C TRP A 133 9.72 12.23 4.49
N PHE A 134 9.19 11.74 5.60
CA PHE A 134 8.77 12.59 6.73
C PHE A 134 9.96 13.40 7.29
N LYS A 135 11.09 12.74 7.50
CA LYS A 135 12.30 13.36 8.06
C LYS A 135 12.86 14.46 7.15
N ILE A 136 12.92 14.22 5.83
CA ILE A 136 13.42 15.20 4.85
C ILE A 136 12.57 16.47 4.84
N ASN A 137 11.25 16.33 5.08
CA ASN A 137 10.30 17.43 5.10
C ASN A 137 10.02 17.96 6.53
N ASN A 138 10.82 17.57 7.52
CA ASN A 138 10.65 17.95 8.94
C ASN A 138 9.24 17.69 9.50
N ILE A 139 8.55 16.68 8.96
CA ILE A 139 7.22 16.27 9.43
C ILE A 139 7.37 15.39 10.67
N GLN A 140 6.63 15.69 11.73
CA GLN A 140 6.74 15.05 13.04
C GLN A 140 5.37 14.83 13.69
N PRO A 141 5.32 14.02 14.76
CA PRO A 141 4.12 13.90 15.58
C PRO A 141 3.60 15.27 16.06
N GLY A 142 2.30 15.46 15.89
CA GLY A 142 1.60 16.73 16.17
C GLY A 142 1.35 17.59 14.93
N ASP A 143 1.93 17.29 13.80
CA ASP A 143 1.59 17.90 12.52
C ASP A 143 0.23 17.41 12.02
N ARG A 144 -0.38 18.17 11.11
CA ARG A 144 -1.74 17.90 10.64
C ARG A 144 -1.75 17.52 9.17
N ILE A 145 -2.51 16.46 8.86
CA ILE A 145 -2.80 16.05 7.47
C ILE A 145 -4.25 16.39 7.10
N SER A 146 -4.44 16.88 5.87
CA SER A 146 -5.79 17.02 5.29
C SER A 146 -6.32 15.64 4.89
N LEU A 147 -7.44 15.24 5.46
CA LEU A 147 -8.08 13.96 5.16
C LEU A 147 -9.07 14.11 4.01
N PRO A 148 -9.23 13.08 3.13
CA PRO A 148 -10.14 13.12 1.98
C PRO A 148 -11.61 12.89 2.35
#